data_dcc3f81672bd2d244e33207af4f356cf
#
_entry.id   dcc3f81672bd2d244e33207af4f356cf
#
_cell.length_a   1.000
_cell.length_b   1.000
_cell.length_c   1.000
_cell.angle_alpha   90.00
_cell.angle_beta   90.00
_cell.angle_gamma   90.00
#
_symmetry.space_group_name_H-M   'P 1'
#
loop_
_entity.id
_entity.type
_entity.pdbx_description
1 polymer ?
#
loop_
_entity_poly.entity_id
_entity_poly.type
_entity_poly.pdbx_seq_one_letter_code
_entity_poly.pdbx_strand_id
1 'polypeptide(L)' 'MATRSETIQVSGIRCERCVGRLASALRGHEGLELANANLMGQVQLQWDDEQTDRESILAAMAKAGFRELEAV' A
#
# COMPACT_ATOMS: atom_id res chain seq x y z
N MET A 1 -18.01 -6.52 9.68
CA MET A 1 -17.12 -5.82 8.73
C MET A 1 -16.29 -4.79 9.46
N ALA A 2 -14.99 -4.99 9.47
CA ALA A 2 -14.08 -4.07 10.13
C ALA A 2 -13.13 -3.49 9.09
N THR A 3 -13.36 -2.24 8.72
CA THR A 3 -12.46 -1.52 7.83
C THR A 3 -11.32 -0.94 8.65
N ARG A 4 -10.10 -1.28 8.27
CA ARG A 4 -8.92 -0.72 8.88
C ARG A 4 -8.28 0.27 7.96
N SER A 5 -7.68 1.30 8.53
CA SER A 5 -6.92 2.28 7.77
C SER A 5 -5.57 2.49 8.42
N GLU A 6 -4.56 2.65 7.58
CA GLU A 6 -3.20 2.84 8.07
C GLU A 6 -2.42 3.66 7.05
N THR A 7 -1.50 4.47 7.53
CA THR A 7 -0.56 5.18 6.68
C THR A 7 0.82 4.61 6.94
N ILE A 8 1.49 4.15 5.90
CA ILE A 8 2.83 3.59 6.01
C ILE A 8 3.80 4.37 5.15
N GLN A 9 5.07 4.29 5.52
CA GLN A 9 6.15 4.88 4.76
C GLN A 9 6.81 3.78 3.93
N VAL A 10 6.99 4.04 2.63
CA VAL A 10 7.63 3.05 1.75
C VAL A 10 8.80 3.67 1.02
N SER A 11 9.72 2.82 0.59
CA SER A 11 10.83 3.21 -0.27
C SER A 11 10.51 2.87 -1.71
N GLY A 12 11.21 3.49 -2.65
CA GLY A 12 11.05 3.21 -4.08
C GLY A 12 10.17 4.21 -4.83
N ILE A 13 9.49 5.10 -4.14
CA ILE A 13 8.70 6.13 -4.78
C ILE A 13 9.61 7.32 -5.09
N ARG A 14 9.82 7.58 -6.38
CA ARG A 14 10.70 8.67 -6.83
C ARG A 14 10.01 9.68 -7.72
N CYS A 15 8.87 9.30 -8.29
CA CYS A 15 8.13 10.16 -9.20
C CYS A 15 6.68 9.70 -9.30
N GLU A 16 5.88 10.45 -10.04
CA GLU A 16 4.46 10.12 -10.21
C GLU A 16 4.24 8.74 -10.83
N ARG A 17 5.14 8.28 -11.67
CA ARG A 17 5.04 6.95 -12.27
C ARG A 17 5.11 5.87 -11.21
N CYS A 18 5.94 6.06 -10.19
CA CYS A 18 6.04 5.11 -9.09
C CYS A 18 4.74 5.07 -8.29
N VAL A 19 4.14 6.23 -8.05
CA VAL A 19 2.85 6.31 -7.37
C VAL A 19 1.78 5.54 -8.16
N GLY A 20 1.71 5.76 -9.47
CA GLY A 20 0.77 5.06 -10.33
C GLY A 20 1.01 3.55 -10.37
N ARG A 21 2.27 3.15 -10.39
CA ARG A 21 2.66 1.73 -10.38
C ARG A 21 2.22 1.05 -9.08
N LEU A 22 2.43 1.72 -7.96
CA LEU A 22 2.01 1.20 -6.66
C LEU A 22 0.50 1.05 -6.60
N ALA A 23 -0.24 2.07 -7.02
CA ALA A 23 -1.70 2.01 -7.05
C ALA A 23 -2.19 0.88 -7.94
N SER A 24 -1.57 0.69 -9.11
CA SER A 24 -1.92 -0.39 -10.02
C SER A 24 -1.64 -1.77 -9.43
N ALA A 25 -0.52 -1.91 -8.73
CA ALA A 25 -0.15 -3.17 -8.09
C ALA A 25 -1.15 -3.58 -7.02
N LEU A 26 -1.72 -2.61 -6.32
CA LEU A 26 -2.67 -2.87 -5.24
C LEU A 26 -4.12 -2.91 -5.70
N ARG A 27 -4.42 -2.39 -6.88
CA ARG A 27 -5.79 -2.25 -7.35
C ARG A 27 -6.57 -3.56 -7.41
N GLY A 28 -5.90 -4.65 -7.73
CA GLY A 28 -6.53 -5.96 -7.82
C GLY A 28 -6.53 -6.76 -6.53
N HIS A 29 -6.05 -6.18 -5.44
CA HIS A 29 -5.95 -6.89 -4.18
C HIS A 29 -7.33 -6.98 -3.51
N GLU A 30 -7.80 -8.20 -3.30
CA GLU A 30 -9.09 -8.44 -2.66
C GLU A 30 -9.11 -7.91 -1.25
N GLY A 31 -10.19 -7.22 -0.89
CA GLY A 31 -10.35 -6.66 0.43
C GLY A 31 -9.75 -5.29 0.63
N LEU A 32 -8.94 -4.84 -0.32
CA LEU A 32 -8.35 -3.50 -0.26
C LEU A 32 -9.34 -2.49 -0.84
N GLU A 33 -9.75 -1.53 -0.02
CA GLU A 33 -10.74 -0.54 -0.42
C GLU A 33 -10.11 0.75 -0.94
N LEU A 34 -8.96 1.12 -0.38
CA LEU A 34 -8.29 2.34 -0.77
C LEU A 34 -6.78 2.16 -0.70
N ALA A 35 -6.08 2.64 -1.71
CA ALA A 35 -4.63 2.70 -1.71
C ALA A 35 -4.22 4.01 -2.37
N ASN A 36 -3.68 4.92 -1.59
CA ASN A 36 -3.19 6.21 -2.05
C ASN A 36 -1.74 6.39 -1.67
N ALA A 37 -0.94 6.85 -2.60
CA ALA A 37 0.47 7.12 -2.34
C ALA A 37 0.80 8.55 -2.76
N ASN A 38 1.81 9.13 -2.14
CA ASN A 38 2.30 10.44 -2.52
C ASN A 38 3.80 10.39 -2.79
N LEU A 39 4.35 11.51 -3.27
CA LEU A 39 5.76 11.59 -3.64
C LEU A 39 6.70 11.59 -2.43
N MET A 40 6.16 11.73 -1.24
CA MET A 40 6.93 11.66 0.00
C MET A 40 7.13 10.23 0.49
N GLY A 41 6.58 9.27 -0.24
CA GLY A 41 6.69 7.87 0.14
C GLY A 41 5.65 7.41 1.15
N GLN A 42 4.63 8.22 1.41
CA GLN A 42 3.56 7.86 2.31
C GLN A 42 2.44 7.16 1.55
N VAL A 43 2.00 6.03 2.07
CA VAL A 43 0.91 5.25 1.46
C VAL A 43 -0.22 5.13 2.46
N GLN A 44 -1.38 5.64 2.06
CA GLN A 44 -2.62 5.50 2.84
C GLN A 44 -3.37 4.28 2.36
N LEU A 45 -3.68 3.39 3.27
CA LEU A 45 -4.37 2.14 2.96
C LEU A 45 -5.65 2.03 3.77
N GLN A 46 -6.69 1.51 3.11
CA GLN A 46 -7.91 1.10 3.80
C GLN A 46 -8.29 -0.28 3.28
N TRP A 47 -8.55 -1.19 4.18
CA TRP A 47 -8.88 -2.56 3.79
C TRP A 47 -9.90 -3.16 4.75
N ASP A 48 -10.58 -4.20 4.26
CA ASP A 48 -11.49 -4.99 5.06
C ASP A 48 -10.69 -6.07 5.79
N ASP A 49 -10.61 -5.95 7.10
CA ASP A 49 -9.84 -6.83 7.96
C ASP A 49 -10.30 -8.30 7.89
N GLU A 50 -11.53 -8.53 7.45
CA GLU A 50 -12.06 -9.88 7.27
C GLU A 50 -11.64 -10.53 5.97
N GLN A 51 -11.28 -9.73 4.95
CA GLN A 51 -10.91 -10.23 3.63
C GLN A 51 -9.40 -10.25 3.40
N THR A 52 -8.69 -9.34 4.01
CA THR A 52 -7.25 -9.25 3.84
C THR A 52 -6.62 -8.72 5.11
N ASP A 53 -5.30 -8.70 5.13
CA ASP A 53 -4.56 -8.16 6.26
C ASP A 53 -3.41 -7.29 5.77
N ARG A 54 -2.77 -6.62 6.73
CA ARG A 54 -1.65 -5.74 6.46
C ARG A 54 -0.49 -6.47 5.77
N GLU A 55 -0.19 -7.67 6.24
CA GLU A 55 0.92 -8.45 5.70
C GLU A 55 0.71 -8.81 4.23
N SER A 56 -0.50 -9.18 3.85
CA SER A 56 -0.82 -9.50 2.46
C SER A 56 -0.67 -8.28 1.56
N ILE A 57 -1.10 -7.12 2.04
CA ILE A 57 -0.97 -5.88 1.29
C ILE A 57 0.50 -5.51 1.13
N LEU A 58 1.28 -5.63 2.19
CA LEU A 58 2.71 -5.33 2.14
C LEU A 58 3.46 -6.29 1.22
N ALA A 59 3.06 -7.56 1.20
CA ALA A 59 3.63 -8.53 0.29
C ALA A 59 3.36 -8.17 -1.17
N ALA A 60 2.16 -7.68 -1.48
CA ALA A 60 1.82 -7.22 -2.81
C ALA A 60 2.66 -6.01 -3.22
N MET A 61 2.88 -5.09 -2.29
CA MET A 61 3.76 -3.94 -2.55
C MET A 61 5.20 -4.36 -2.78
N ALA A 62 5.69 -5.32 -2.00
CA ALA A 62 7.06 -5.81 -2.15
C ALA A 62 7.27 -6.45 -3.52
N LYS A 63 6.28 -7.15 -4.04
CA LYS A 63 6.34 -7.73 -5.39
C LYS A 63 6.44 -6.66 -6.47
N ALA A 64 5.87 -5.50 -6.21
CA ALA A 64 5.93 -4.38 -7.14
C ALA A 64 7.23 -3.56 -7.00
N GLY A 65 8.08 -3.90 -6.04
CA GLY A 65 9.34 -3.23 -5.81
C GLY A 65 9.31 -2.15 -4.73
N PHE A 66 8.24 -2.08 -3.95
CA PHE A 66 8.09 -1.10 -2.89
C PHE A 66 8.22 -1.79 -1.54
N ARG A 67 9.05 -1.25 -0.69
CA ARG A 67 9.29 -1.82 0.64
C ARG A 67 8.85 -0.85 1.71
N GLU A 68 8.24 -1.38 2.76
CA GLU A 68 7.90 -0.59 3.92
C GLU A 68 9.18 -0.16 4.65
N LEU A 69 9.24 1.13 4.97
CA LEU A 69 10.30 1.65 5.81
C LEU A 69 9.80 1.63 7.25
N GLU A 70 10.52 0.94 8.10
CA GLU A 70 10.16 0.91 9.52
C GLU A 70 10.44 2.26 10.14
N ALA A 71 9.46 2.77 10.87
CA ALA A 71 9.65 3.96 11.68
C ALA A 71 10.51 3.59 12.88
N VAL A 72 11.66 4.19 12.96
CA VAL A 72 12.58 3.96 14.05
C VAL A 72 12.42 5.06 15.10
#